data_16eabfab400b0f14d6fcf6f590fa82e7
#
_entry.id   16eabfab400b0f14d6fcf6f590fa82e7
#
_cell.length_a   1.000
_cell.length_b   1.000
_cell.length_c   1.000
_cell.angle_alpha   90.00
_cell.angle_beta   90.00
_cell.angle_gamma   90.00
#
_symmetry.space_group_name_H-M   'P 1'
#
loop_
_entity.id
_entity.type
_entity.pdbx_description
1 polymer ?
#
loop_
_entity_poly.entity_id
_entity_poly.type
_entity_poly.pdbx_seq_one_letter_code
_entity_poly.pdbx_strand_id
1 'polypeptide(L)'
;MLDFIKNKSPLIICDIGASPIDKTDFIDELYNETYSQIIGFEPNIEEYNKLKTADPNKKFYNYALGDGEDKILNICKAPGMSSFLKPNLDYLKKFHGFEEWAKITSQEKVKTKKLNDIDEKIDFIKIDVQGYEYEILINGLEKLKNVEVIQIETSPFPLY
;
A
#
# COMPACT_ATOMS: atom_id res chain seq x y z
N MET A 1 10.70 -7.48 30.30
CA MET A 1 9.83 -7.17 29.16
C MET A 1 10.38 -7.74 27.84
N LEU A 2 11.65 -7.54 27.52
CA LEU A 2 12.28 -8.06 26.28
C LEU A 2 12.28 -9.59 26.15
N ASP A 3 12.41 -10.34 27.26
CA ASP A 3 12.42 -11.81 27.22
C ASP A 3 11.03 -12.42 26.94
N PHE A 4 9.95 -11.67 27.18
CA PHE A 4 8.59 -12.10 26.82
C PHE A 4 8.34 -12.03 25.33
N ILE A 5 9.05 -11.16 24.63
CA ILE A 5 8.92 -10.96 23.16
C ILE A 5 9.75 -11.99 22.38
N LYS A 6 10.90 -12.42 22.94
CA LYS A 6 11.83 -13.37 22.28
C LYS A 6 11.23 -14.74 21.92
N ASN A 7 10.12 -15.13 22.55
CA ASN A 7 9.44 -16.41 22.31
C ASN A 7 8.18 -16.30 21.44
N LYS A 8 7.89 -15.13 20.87
CA LYS A 8 6.76 -14.95 19.94
C LYS A 8 7.25 -14.92 18.49
N SER A 9 6.40 -15.36 17.58
CA SER A 9 6.61 -15.17 16.15
C SER A 9 6.75 -13.66 15.85
N PRO A 10 7.58 -13.26 14.88
CA PRO A 10 7.68 -11.87 14.48
C PRO A 10 6.33 -11.27 14.13
N LEU A 11 6.12 -10.01 14.46
CA LEU A 11 4.96 -9.23 14.04
C LEU A 11 5.02 -9.05 12.52
N ILE A 12 3.98 -9.44 11.81
CA ILE A 12 3.90 -9.25 10.35
C ILE A 12 3.15 -7.96 10.04
N ILE A 13 3.88 -7.02 9.48
CA ILE A 13 3.39 -5.72 9.04
C ILE A 13 3.19 -5.77 7.53
N CYS A 14 1.97 -5.49 7.09
CA CYS A 14 1.58 -5.47 5.69
C CYS A 14 1.41 -4.02 5.22
N ASP A 15 2.21 -3.59 4.25
CA ASP A 15 2.16 -2.27 3.63
C ASP A 15 1.55 -2.38 2.22
N ILE A 16 0.34 -1.85 2.05
CA ILE A 16 -0.40 -1.90 0.78
C ILE A 16 -0.36 -0.51 0.14
N GLY A 17 0.26 -0.42 -1.02
CA GLY A 17 0.68 0.83 -1.64
C GLY A 17 2.04 1.28 -1.09
N ALA A 18 2.94 0.32 -0.92
CA ALA A 18 4.29 0.56 -0.39
C ALA A 18 5.06 1.46 -1.37
N SER A 19 5.19 2.74 -1.04
CA SER A 19 5.95 3.70 -1.85
C SER A 19 7.14 4.25 -1.07
N PRO A 20 8.32 4.43 -1.70
CA PRO A 20 9.50 4.96 -1.01
C PRO A 20 9.42 6.47 -0.74
N ILE A 21 8.28 7.11 -0.98
CA ILE A 21 8.13 8.57 -0.94
C ILE A 21 8.19 9.10 0.50
N ASP A 22 7.66 8.36 1.47
CA ASP A 22 7.62 8.79 2.87
C ASP A 22 8.69 8.10 3.70
N LYS A 23 9.84 8.77 3.87
CA LYS A 23 10.96 8.29 4.71
C LYS A 23 10.69 8.30 6.23
N THR A 24 9.54 8.77 6.65
CA THR A 24 9.14 8.89 8.07
C THR A 24 7.81 8.21 8.33
N ASP A 25 7.53 7.11 7.63
CA ASP A 25 6.32 6.36 7.84
C ASP A 25 6.36 5.68 9.22
N PHE A 26 5.23 5.72 9.91
CA PHE A 26 4.99 5.01 11.16
C PHE A 26 5.38 3.51 11.10
N ILE A 27 5.30 2.90 9.91
CA ILE A 27 5.78 1.54 9.67
C ILE A 27 7.28 1.40 9.95
N ASP A 28 8.10 2.36 9.51
CA ASP A 28 9.55 2.31 9.75
C ASP A 28 9.90 2.44 11.23
N GLU A 29 9.08 3.16 12.01
CA GLU A 29 9.22 3.23 13.46
C GLU A 29 8.84 1.90 14.15
N LEU A 30 7.85 1.17 13.61
CA LEU A 30 7.44 -0.14 14.10
C LEU A 30 8.38 -1.26 13.67
N TYR A 31 9.15 -1.03 12.61
CA TYR A 31 10.03 -2.05 12.06
C TYR A 31 11.24 -2.29 12.96
N ASN A 32 11.44 -3.52 13.34
CA ASN A 32 12.62 -4.00 14.01
C ASN A 32 12.93 -5.42 13.53
N GLU A 33 14.07 -5.60 12.88
CA GLU A 33 14.48 -6.86 12.26
C GLU A 33 14.40 -8.09 13.18
N THR A 34 14.50 -7.88 14.48
CA THR A 34 14.43 -8.96 15.49
C THR A 34 12.98 -9.38 15.80
N TYR A 35 12.02 -8.45 15.70
CA TYR A 35 10.67 -8.64 16.22
C TYR A 35 9.57 -8.44 15.20
N SER A 36 9.88 -7.94 14.02
CA SER A 36 8.90 -7.70 12.96
C SER A 36 9.43 -8.03 11.57
N GLN A 37 8.51 -8.32 10.67
CA GLN A 37 8.77 -8.49 9.23
C GLN A 37 7.80 -7.60 8.46
N ILE A 38 8.27 -6.96 7.39
CA ILE A 38 7.43 -6.20 6.49
C ILE A 38 7.19 -7.01 5.22
N ILE A 39 5.93 -7.07 4.82
CA ILE A 39 5.49 -7.48 3.49
C ILE A 39 4.85 -6.28 2.82
N GLY A 40 5.29 -5.91 1.63
CA GLY A 40 4.78 -4.74 0.90
C GLY A 40 4.24 -5.12 -0.48
N PHE A 41 3.24 -4.38 -0.93
CA PHE A 41 2.61 -4.56 -2.24
C PHE A 41 2.71 -3.26 -3.03
N GLU A 42 3.46 -3.27 -4.14
CA GLU A 42 3.66 -2.15 -5.03
C GLU A 42 3.55 -2.60 -6.49
N PRO A 43 2.46 -2.22 -7.20
CA PRO A 43 2.25 -2.64 -8.58
C PRO A 43 3.15 -1.92 -9.59
N ASN A 44 3.56 -0.68 -9.32
CA ASN A 44 4.45 0.05 -10.21
C ASN A 44 5.84 -0.58 -10.19
N ILE A 45 6.31 -1.08 -11.33
CA ILE A 45 7.57 -1.82 -11.42
C ILE A 45 8.80 -0.96 -11.06
N GLU A 46 8.77 0.34 -11.36
CA GLU A 46 9.87 1.25 -11.05
C GLU A 46 9.97 1.47 -9.53
N GLU A 47 8.84 1.75 -8.88
CA GLU A 47 8.77 1.94 -7.43
C GLU A 47 9.08 0.63 -6.68
N TYR A 48 8.55 -0.50 -7.14
CA TYR A 48 8.89 -1.83 -6.61
C TYR A 48 10.41 -2.10 -6.65
N ASN A 49 11.08 -1.80 -7.75
CA ASN A 49 12.52 -2.00 -7.88
C ASN A 49 13.33 -1.10 -6.93
N LYS A 50 12.86 0.14 -6.70
CA LYS A 50 13.46 1.04 -5.72
C LYS A 50 13.33 0.49 -4.29
N LEU A 51 12.13 0.04 -3.90
CA LEU A 51 11.87 -0.57 -2.59
C LEU A 51 12.77 -1.79 -2.34
N LYS A 52 12.81 -2.71 -3.30
CA LYS A 52 13.61 -3.94 -3.19
C LYS A 52 15.11 -3.67 -3.09
N THR A 53 15.59 -2.59 -3.70
CA THR A 53 17.00 -2.20 -3.64
C THR A 53 17.33 -1.48 -2.33
N ALA A 54 16.39 -0.64 -1.84
CA ALA A 54 16.59 0.15 -0.64
C ALA A 54 16.60 -0.71 0.64
N ASP A 55 15.78 -1.76 0.68
CA ASP A 55 15.68 -2.62 1.86
C ASP A 55 15.51 -4.10 1.47
N PRO A 56 16.62 -4.83 1.27
CA PRO A 56 16.60 -6.24 0.86
C PRO A 56 16.05 -7.17 1.94
N ASN A 57 15.92 -6.73 3.19
CA ASN A 57 15.40 -7.54 4.30
C ASN A 57 13.87 -7.54 4.37
N LYS A 58 13.23 -6.58 3.71
CA LYS A 58 11.77 -6.54 3.56
C LYS A 58 11.32 -7.37 2.36
N LYS A 59 10.12 -7.93 2.45
CA LYS A 59 9.54 -8.74 1.37
C LYS A 59 8.57 -7.91 0.56
N PHE A 60 8.87 -7.66 -0.71
CA PHE A 60 8.01 -6.90 -1.60
C PHE A 60 7.43 -7.76 -2.72
N TYR A 61 6.21 -7.45 -3.11
CA TYR A 61 5.49 -8.10 -4.20
C TYR A 61 5.10 -7.08 -5.27
N ASN A 62 5.39 -7.38 -6.52
CA ASN A 62 5.03 -6.55 -7.66
C ASN A 62 3.65 -6.94 -8.21
N TYR A 63 2.63 -6.74 -7.44
CA TYR A 63 1.23 -6.76 -7.83
C TYR A 63 0.41 -5.94 -6.83
N ALA A 64 -0.80 -5.56 -7.21
CA ALA A 64 -1.71 -4.84 -6.33
C ALA A 64 -2.64 -5.78 -5.57
N LEU A 65 -3.25 -5.28 -4.50
CA LEU A 65 -4.40 -5.92 -3.88
C LEU A 65 -5.70 -5.26 -4.37
N GLY A 66 -6.76 -6.06 -4.50
CA GLY A 66 -8.06 -5.63 -5.00
C GLY A 66 -9.06 -6.79 -5.06
N ASP A 67 -9.83 -6.85 -6.14
CA ASP A 67 -10.88 -7.86 -6.37
C ASP A 67 -10.38 -9.17 -7.04
N GLY A 68 -9.10 -9.23 -7.39
CA GLY A 68 -8.50 -10.38 -8.10
C GLY A 68 -8.52 -10.24 -9.63
N GLU A 69 -9.13 -9.19 -10.17
CA GLU A 69 -9.19 -8.93 -11.61
C GLU A 69 -8.06 -7.99 -12.05
N ASP A 70 -7.68 -8.08 -13.31
CA ASP A 70 -6.71 -7.15 -13.89
C ASP A 70 -7.30 -5.72 -13.92
N LYS A 71 -6.50 -4.73 -13.52
CA LYS A 71 -6.89 -3.32 -13.47
C LYS A 71 -5.93 -2.44 -14.26
N ILE A 72 -6.41 -1.26 -14.61
CA ILE A 72 -5.57 -0.21 -15.21
C ILE A 72 -5.10 0.72 -14.09
N LEU A 73 -3.81 0.73 -13.83
CA LEU A 73 -3.17 1.69 -12.93
C LEU A 73 -2.90 2.98 -13.70
N ASN A 74 -3.46 4.09 -13.23
CA ASN A 74 -3.16 5.42 -13.74
C ASN A 74 -1.91 5.93 -13.02
N ILE A 75 -0.80 6.01 -13.73
CA ILE A 75 0.46 6.52 -13.19
C ILE A 75 0.44 8.04 -13.35
N CYS A 76 0.51 8.74 -12.22
CA CYS A 76 0.52 10.18 -12.16
C CYS A 76 1.93 10.75 -12.17
N LYS A 77 2.07 12.03 -12.53
CA LYS A 77 3.34 12.74 -12.51
C LYS A 77 4.00 12.71 -11.12
N ALA A 78 3.20 12.86 -10.05
CA ALA A 78 3.62 12.54 -8.70
C ALA A 78 3.22 11.06 -8.41
N PRO A 79 4.18 10.15 -8.23
CA PRO A 79 3.89 8.72 -8.04
C PRO A 79 2.90 8.42 -6.91
N GLY A 80 2.97 9.17 -5.80
CA GLY A 80 2.05 9.05 -4.66
C GLY A 80 0.59 9.42 -4.96
N MET A 81 0.27 9.91 -6.16
CA MET A 81 -1.10 10.15 -6.62
C MET A 81 -1.57 9.10 -7.62
N SER A 82 -0.79 8.06 -7.87
CA SER A 82 -1.16 6.99 -8.79
C SER A 82 -2.23 6.09 -8.18
N SER A 83 -3.24 5.74 -8.98
CA SER A 83 -4.40 4.98 -8.49
C SER A 83 -5.08 4.19 -9.60
N PHE A 84 -5.89 3.21 -9.24
CA PHE A 84 -6.86 2.60 -10.16
C PHE A 84 -8.01 3.55 -10.51
N LEU A 85 -8.29 4.51 -9.66
CA LEU A 85 -9.25 5.58 -9.92
C LEU A 85 -8.61 6.69 -10.73
N LYS A 86 -9.44 7.47 -11.42
CA LYS A 86 -8.96 8.67 -12.12
C LYS A 86 -9.00 9.86 -11.15
N PRO A 87 -7.92 10.67 -11.11
CA PRO A 87 -7.93 11.89 -10.33
C PRO A 87 -9.07 12.83 -10.70
N ASN A 88 -9.74 13.39 -9.74
CA ASN A 88 -10.78 14.39 -9.91
C ASN A 88 -10.16 15.77 -10.14
N LEU A 89 -9.75 16.03 -11.40
CA LEU A 89 -9.06 17.28 -11.75
C LEU A 89 -9.90 18.51 -11.46
N ASP A 90 -11.25 18.43 -11.56
CA ASP A 90 -12.13 19.54 -11.25
C ASP A 90 -12.09 19.94 -9.78
N TYR A 91 -11.80 18.99 -8.91
CA TYR A 91 -11.61 19.26 -7.51
C TYR A 91 -10.17 19.65 -7.18
N LEU A 92 -9.21 18.91 -7.72
CA LEU A 92 -7.77 19.06 -7.45
C LEU A 92 -7.20 20.42 -7.87
N LYS A 93 -7.75 21.05 -8.93
CA LYS A 93 -7.35 22.41 -9.34
C LYS A 93 -7.60 23.49 -8.29
N LYS A 94 -8.35 23.19 -7.22
CA LYS A 94 -8.53 24.11 -6.09
C LYS A 94 -7.32 24.19 -5.17
N PHE A 95 -6.38 23.24 -5.29
CA PHE A 95 -5.18 23.15 -4.48
C PHE A 95 -3.95 23.43 -5.37
N HIS A 96 -3.05 24.28 -4.85
CA HIS A 96 -1.87 24.67 -5.61
C HIS A 96 -0.99 23.43 -5.93
N GLY A 97 -0.71 23.23 -7.22
CA GLY A 97 0.17 22.16 -7.71
C GLY A 97 -0.50 20.79 -7.89
N PHE A 98 -1.65 20.52 -7.25
CA PHE A 98 -2.27 19.19 -7.29
C PHE A 98 -2.74 18.76 -8.68
N GLU A 99 -3.27 19.69 -9.48
CA GLU A 99 -3.65 19.40 -10.87
C GLU A 99 -2.46 18.88 -11.69
N GLU A 100 -1.29 19.49 -11.51
CA GLU A 100 -0.08 19.07 -12.22
C GLU A 100 0.47 17.75 -11.68
N TRP A 101 0.43 17.53 -10.37
CA TRP A 101 0.88 16.29 -9.74
C TRP A 101 -0.01 15.10 -10.10
N ALA A 102 -1.33 15.33 -10.20
CA ALA A 102 -2.32 14.31 -10.55
C ALA A 102 -2.40 14.01 -12.05
N LYS A 103 -1.63 14.71 -12.89
CA LYS A 103 -1.61 14.48 -14.33
C LYS A 103 -1.16 13.06 -14.64
N ILE A 104 -2.04 12.29 -15.28
CA ILE A 104 -1.73 10.92 -15.72
C ILE A 104 -0.68 10.99 -16.83
N THR A 105 0.46 10.37 -16.62
CA THR A 105 1.59 10.29 -17.56
C THR A 105 1.58 9.01 -18.38
N SER A 106 1.12 7.90 -17.76
CA SER A 106 0.96 6.62 -18.41
C SER A 106 -0.13 5.78 -17.75
N GLN A 107 -0.50 4.71 -18.39
CA GLN A 107 -1.44 3.73 -17.87
C GLN A 107 -0.86 2.33 -18.05
N GLU A 108 -0.91 1.53 -16.99
CA GLU A 108 -0.39 0.17 -17.01
C GLU A 108 -1.47 -0.82 -16.58
N LYS A 109 -1.50 -1.95 -17.30
CA LYS A 109 -2.34 -3.08 -16.89
C LYS A 109 -1.60 -3.87 -15.81
N VAL A 110 -2.17 -3.93 -14.62
CA VAL A 110 -1.60 -4.66 -13.49
C VAL A 110 -2.52 -5.78 -13.03
N LYS A 111 -1.92 -6.85 -12.51
CA LYS A 111 -2.65 -7.93 -11.88
C LYS A 111 -3.01 -7.54 -10.46
N THR A 112 -4.23 -7.88 -10.03
CA THR A 112 -4.58 -7.79 -8.62
C THR A 112 -4.77 -9.18 -8.00
N LYS A 113 -4.64 -9.24 -6.68
CA LYS A 113 -5.04 -10.38 -5.86
C LYS A 113 -5.96 -9.90 -4.75
N LYS A 114 -6.81 -10.79 -4.25
CA LYS A 114 -7.61 -10.47 -3.06
C LYS A 114 -6.73 -10.52 -1.82
N LEU A 115 -7.00 -9.68 -0.85
CA LEU A 115 -6.32 -9.75 0.44
C LEU A 115 -6.56 -11.11 1.13
N ASN A 116 -7.72 -11.74 0.90
CA ASN A 116 -8.03 -13.08 1.38
C ASN A 116 -7.08 -14.16 0.83
N ASP A 117 -6.48 -13.96 -0.36
CA ASP A 117 -5.63 -14.94 -1.04
C ASP A 117 -4.15 -14.82 -0.64
N ILE A 118 -3.83 -13.94 0.31
CA ILE A 118 -2.47 -13.81 0.84
C ILE A 118 -2.24 -14.86 1.91
N ASP A 119 -1.22 -15.70 1.72
CA ASP A 119 -0.94 -16.82 2.63
C ASP A 119 -0.37 -16.37 3.98
N GLU A 120 0.43 -15.30 4.00
CA GLU A 120 1.07 -14.80 5.21
C GLU A 120 0.05 -14.42 6.28
N LYS A 121 0.32 -14.80 7.53
CA LYS A 121 -0.37 -14.20 8.68
C LYS A 121 -0.03 -12.71 8.69
N ILE A 122 -1.03 -11.88 8.95
CA ILE A 122 -0.86 -10.43 9.03
C ILE A 122 -1.38 -9.97 10.38
N ASP A 123 -0.57 -9.19 11.11
CA ASP A 123 -0.93 -8.66 12.42
C ASP A 123 -1.28 -7.16 12.33
N PHE A 124 -0.60 -6.42 11.45
CA PHE A 124 -0.83 -4.99 11.19
C PHE A 124 -0.95 -4.75 9.69
N ILE A 125 -1.94 -3.97 9.26
CA ILE A 125 -2.09 -3.54 7.86
C ILE A 125 -2.08 -2.02 7.78
N LYS A 126 -1.24 -1.46 6.89
CA LYS A 126 -1.40 -0.11 6.35
C LYS A 126 -1.97 -0.21 4.94
N ILE A 127 -2.97 0.63 4.62
CA ILE A 127 -3.57 0.75 3.29
C ILE A 127 -3.51 2.21 2.86
N ASP A 128 -2.77 2.47 1.79
CA ASP A 128 -2.60 3.79 1.19
C ASP A 128 -2.52 3.60 -0.34
N VAL A 129 -3.66 3.55 -0.98
CA VAL A 129 -3.80 3.22 -2.42
C VAL A 129 -4.62 4.24 -3.19
N GLN A 130 -4.72 5.42 -2.61
CA GLN A 130 -5.26 6.58 -3.27
C GLN A 130 -6.69 6.37 -3.78
N GLY A 131 -7.59 6.02 -2.82
CA GLY A 131 -9.03 5.92 -3.03
C GLY A 131 -9.55 4.50 -3.31
N TYR A 132 -8.69 3.48 -3.46
CA TYR A 132 -9.10 2.10 -3.75
C TYR A 132 -9.16 1.21 -2.48
N GLU A 133 -9.09 1.79 -1.29
CA GLU A 133 -9.04 1.11 0.02
C GLU A 133 -10.26 0.22 0.26
N TYR A 134 -11.45 0.71 -0.09
CA TYR A 134 -12.71 -0.03 0.10
C TYR A 134 -12.70 -1.38 -0.63
N GLU A 135 -12.23 -1.40 -1.88
CA GLU A 135 -12.18 -2.62 -2.69
C GLU A 135 -11.24 -3.67 -2.09
N ILE A 136 -10.13 -3.23 -1.48
CA ILE A 136 -9.20 -4.12 -0.77
C ILE A 136 -9.87 -4.71 0.46
N LEU A 137 -10.53 -3.87 1.26
CA LEU A 137 -11.19 -4.29 2.50
C LEU A 137 -12.31 -5.27 2.25
N ILE A 138 -13.22 -5.00 1.29
CA ILE A 138 -14.38 -5.86 1.03
C ILE A 138 -13.94 -7.24 0.48
N ASN A 139 -12.83 -7.30 -0.25
CA ASN A 139 -12.23 -8.53 -0.75
C ASN A 139 -11.23 -9.17 0.23
N GLY A 140 -11.11 -8.63 1.43
CA GLY A 140 -10.22 -9.08 2.50
C GLY A 140 -10.90 -9.48 3.80
N LEU A 141 -12.23 -9.53 3.86
CA LEU A 141 -12.99 -9.66 5.12
C LEU A 141 -12.58 -10.86 5.97
N GLU A 142 -12.28 -12.01 5.37
CA GLU A 142 -11.86 -13.19 6.14
C GLU A 142 -10.46 -13.03 6.70
N LYS A 143 -9.53 -12.45 5.95
CA LYS A 143 -8.18 -12.15 6.41
C LYS A 143 -8.21 -11.14 7.56
N LEU A 144 -9.04 -10.10 7.43
CA LEU A 144 -9.14 -9.01 8.40
C LEU A 144 -9.64 -9.47 9.78
N LYS A 145 -10.33 -10.58 9.88
CA LYS A 145 -10.76 -11.15 11.19
C LYS A 145 -9.58 -11.46 12.13
N ASN A 146 -8.40 -11.67 11.57
CA ASN A 146 -7.20 -12.05 12.33
C ASN A 146 -6.15 -10.94 12.39
N VAL A 147 -6.47 -9.76 11.87
CA VAL A 147 -5.59 -8.58 11.90
C VAL A 147 -5.88 -7.79 13.18
N GLU A 148 -4.82 -7.43 13.91
CA GLU A 148 -4.94 -6.71 15.18
C GLU A 148 -5.14 -5.21 14.98
N VAL A 149 -4.49 -4.63 13.96
CA VAL A 149 -4.51 -3.19 13.69
C VAL A 149 -4.62 -2.93 12.18
N ILE A 150 -5.47 -1.98 11.82
CA ILE A 150 -5.64 -1.49 10.45
C ILE A 150 -5.45 0.02 10.46
N GLN A 151 -4.46 0.49 9.71
CA GLN A 151 -4.25 1.90 9.40
C GLN A 151 -4.69 2.14 7.95
N ILE A 152 -5.53 3.14 7.74
CA ILE A 152 -6.07 3.45 6.41
C ILE A 152 -5.90 4.95 6.18
N GLU A 153 -5.32 5.31 5.02
CA GLU A 153 -5.42 6.68 4.53
C GLU A 153 -6.85 6.94 4.05
N THR A 154 -7.44 8.03 4.48
CA THR A 154 -8.76 8.44 4.04
C THR A 154 -8.77 9.93 3.73
N SER A 155 -9.37 10.31 2.62
CA SER A 155 -9.57 11.71 2.28
C SER A 155 -11.03 12.11 2.52
N PRO A 156 -11.31 13.21 3.27
CA PRO A 156 -12.65 13.77 3.37
C PRO A 156 -13.09 14.50 2.09
N PHE A 157 -12.21 14.54 1.09
CA PHE A 157 -12.43 15.24 -0.17
C PHE A 157 -12.43 14.28 -1.35
N PRO A 158 -13.23 14.55 -2.41
CA PRO A 158 -13.30 13.70 -3.58
C PRO A 158 -12.09 13.94 -4.50
N LEU A 159 -10.94 13.39 -4.11
CA LEU A 159 -9.68 13.52 -4.86
C LEU A 159 -9.66 12.61 -6.11
N TYR A 160 -10.49 11.55 -6.09
CA TYR A 160 -10.68 10.55 -7.14
C TYR A 160 -12.15 10.37 -7.49
#